data_e2b02bd619e9712cf7da2db1a305b83f
#
_entry.id   e2b02bd619e9712cf7da2db1a305b83f
#
_cell.length_a   1.000
_cell.length_b   1.000
_cell.length_c   1.000
_cell.angle_alpha   90.00
_cell.angle_beta   90.00
_cell.angle_gamma   90.00
#
_symmetry.space_group_name_H-M   'P 1'
#
loop_
_entity.id
_entity.type
_entity.pdbx_description
1 polymer ?
#
loop_
_entity_poly.entity_id
_entity_poly.type
_entity_poly.pdbx_seq_one_letter_code
_entity_poly.pdbx_strand_id
1 'polypeptide(L)'
;MKDWTGNDKSIYSTLGASNHTEKERETNDYYATDPKALELLLELEDFSHFIWEPSCGEGHLSKVLKNHGFDVLSSDIVDRGFEGTQVLDFLTSEAPKGMPRDIITNPPYKFAKEFVKHALDISTNTTKVAMFLKLQFLEGKARRALFEKHPPKKIYVATKRFVCAPNGDFENAPSSAVAYAWFIWEKGYTGDPIVRWFN
;
A
#
# COMPACT_ATOMS: atom_id res chain seq x y z
N MET A 1 -6.32 -44.88 0.40
CA MET A 1 -6.17 -43.42 0.34
C MET A 1 -5.77 -42.98 1.74
N LYS A 2 -4.56 -42.44 1.96
CA LYS A 2 -4.17 -41.97 3.28
C LYS A 2 -4.78 -40.58 3.45
N ASP A 3 -5.64 -40.40 4.44
CA ASP A 3 -6.15 -39.11 4.80
C ASP A 3 -4.98 -38.19 5.19
N TRP A 4 -5.02 -36.95 4.71
CA TRP A 4 -4.01 -35.95 5.02
C TRP A 4 -4.14 -35.56 6.48
N THR A 5 -3.21 -36.02 7.31
CA THR A 5 -3.11 -35.65 8.72
C THR A 5 -2.12 -34.47 8.83
N GLY A 6 -2.62 -33.28 8.63
CA GLY A 6 -1.83 -32.04 8.85
C GLY A 6 -1.52 -31.87 10.34
N ASN A 7 -0.33 -31.34 10.62
CA ASN A 7 0.04 -30.89 11.96
C ASN A 7 -0.66 -29.56 12.25
N ASP A 8 -1.47 -29.46 13.31
CA ASP A 8 -2.23 -28.26 13.68
C ASP A 8 -1.39 -26.98 13.72
N LYS A 9 -0.12 -27.05 14.11
CA LYS A 9 0.79 -25.90 14.10
C LYS A 9 1.18 -25.44 12.71
N SER A 10 1.21 -26.33 11.70
CA SER A 10 1.55 -25.96 10.33
C SER A 10 0.37 -25.31 9.60
N ILE A 11 -0.87 -25.64 9.94
CA ILE A 11 -2.07 -25.09 9.34
C ILE A 11 -2.18 -23.59 9.67
N TYR A 12 -1.97 -23.21 10.91
CA TYR A 12 -2.04 -21.81 11.32
C TYR A 12 -0.95 -20.93 10.69
N SER A 13 0.26 -21.46 10.51
CA SER A 13 1.33 -20.72 9.83
C SER A 13 1.09 -20.61 8.32
N THR A 14 0.47 -21.62 7.70
CA THR A 14 0.18 -21.65 6.26
C THR A 14 -1.00 -20.76 5.88
N LEU A 15 -1.98 -20.60 6.78
CA LEU A 15 -3.15 -19.76 6.54
C LEU A 15 -2.91 -18.26 6.80
N GLY A 16 -1.70 -17.89 7.22
CA GLY A 16 -1.40 -16.48 7.56
C GLY A 16 -2.19 -15.96 8.76
N ALA A 17 -2.88 -16.84 9.47
CA ALA A 17 -3.45 -16.55 10.77
C ALA A 17 -2.29 -16.50 11.77
N SER A 18 -1.60 -15.38 11.84
CA SER A 18 -0.65 -15.14 12.90
C SER A 18 -1.42 -15.25 14.22
N ASN A 19 -1.15 -16.31 15.00
CA ASN A 19 -1.43 -16.27 16.41
C ASN A 19 -0.94 -14.92 16.92
N HIS A 20 -1.77 -14.24 17.68
CA HIS A 20 -1.40 -13.10 18.49
C HIS A 20 -0.37 -13.53 19.55
N THR A 21 0.81 -13.97 19.10
CA THR A 21 1.97 -13.92 19.95
C THR A 21 2.24 -12.45 20.16
N GLU A 22 2.31 -12.06 21.42
CA GLU A 22 2.63 -10.75 21.98
C GLU A 22 4.04 -10.24 21.55
N LYS A 23 4.40 -10.37 20.27
CA LYS A 23 5.43 -9.55 19.69
C LYS A 23 4.81 -8.18 19.56
N GLU A 24 5.36 -7.23 20.29
CA GLU A 24 5.05 -5.81 20.20
C GLU A 24 4.77 -5.46 18.74
N ARG A 25 3.52 -5.05 18.45
CA ARG A 25 3.20 -4.49 17.14
C ARG A 25 4.10 -3.30 16.94
N GLU A 26 4.79 -3.28 15.81
CA GLU A 26 5.64 -2.15 15.47
C GLU A 26 4.91 -0.84 15.70
N THR A 27 5.57 0.06 16.39
CA THR A 27 5.02 1.37 16.72
C THR A 27 4.61 2.06 15.42
N ASN A 28 3.34 2.46 15.32
CA ASN A 28 2.73 3.08 14.14
C ASN A 28 2.57 2.17 12.89
N ASP A 29 2.59 0.83 13.03
CA ASP A 29 2.34 -0.14 11.94
C ASP A 29 3.26 0.09 10.72
N TYR A 30 4.55 0.41 10.98
CA TYR A 30 5.52 0.73 9.94
C TYR A 30 6.10 -0.54 9.28
N TYR A 31 5.86 -0.67 7.99
CA TYR A 31 6.39 -1.74 7.13
C TYR A 31 6.91 -1.13 5.83
N ALA A 32 8.21 -1.16 5.63
CA ALA A 32 8.82 -0.69 4.39
C ALA A 32 8.52 -1.63 3.22
N THR A 33 8.09 -1.07 2.11
CA THR A 33 7.81 -1.81 0.88
C THR A 33 9.09 -2.08 0.09
N ASP A 34 9.26 -3.30 -0.42
CA ASP A 34 10.32 -3.60 -1.38
C ASP A 34 10.24 -2.62 -2.57
N PRO A 35 11.30 -1.81 -2.82
CA PRO A 35 11.34 -0.85 -3.92
C PRO A 35 10.98 -1.45 -5.28
N LYS A 36 11.32 -2.71 -5.49
CA LYS A 36 11.03 -3.43 -6.75
C LYS A 36 9.53 -3.51 -7.05
N ALA A 37 8.67 -3.53 -6.02
CA ALA A 37 7.22 -3.54 -6.22
C ALA A 37 6.72 -2.25 -6.91
N LEU A 38 7.35 -1.10 -6.61
CA LEU A 38 7.00 0.16 -7.24
C LEU A 38 7.63 0.30 -8.63
N GLU A 39 8.89 -0.10 -8.80
CA GLU A 39 9.54 -0.09 -10.13
C GLU A 39 8.68 -0.82 -11.16
N LEU A 40 8.19 -2.01 -10.82
CA LEU A 40 7.32 -2.80 -11.70
C LEU A 40 5.94 -2.14 -11.91
N LEU A 41 5.40 -1.41 -10.93
CA LEU A 41 4.17 -0.65 -11.15
C LEU A 41 4.39 0.46 -12.17
N LEU A 42 5.51 1.16 -12.11
CA LEU A 42 5.84 2.26 -13.03
C LEU A 42 6.05 1.79 -14.48
N GLU A 43 6.30 0.51 -14.70
CA GLU A 43 6.32 -0.10 -16.05
C GLU A 43 4.89 -0.33 -16.59
N LEU A 44 3.86 -0.35 -15.76
CA LEU A 44 2.49 -0.75 -16.08
C LEU A 44 1.47 0.40 -16.03
N GLU A 45 1.78 1.46 -15.29
CA GLU A 45 0.90 2.60 -15.06
C GLU A 45 1.63 3.91 -15.22
N ASP A 46 1.03 4.81 -15.99
CA ASP A 46 1.47 6.19 -16.08
C ASP A 46 0.89 7.01 -14.92
N PHE A 47 1.73 7.83 -14.32
CA PHE A 47 1.35 8.76 -13.26
C PHE A 47 1.67 10.20 -13.67
N SER A 48 1.01 11.17 -13.03
CA SER A 48 1.36 12.57 -13.18
C SER A 48 2.79 12.83 -12.69
N HIS A 49 3.43 13.88 -13.19
CA HIS A 49 4.79 14.23 -12.75
C HIS A 49 4.86 14.53 -11.23
N PHE A 50 3.76 14.99 -10.65
CA PHE A 50 3.68 15.35 -9.23
C PHE A 50 3.04 14.22 -8.43
N ILE A 51 3.78 13.67 -7.49
CA ILE A 51 3.35 12.55 -6.62
C ILE A 51 3.34 13.00 -5.16
N TRP A 52 2.38 12.52 -4.40
CA TRP A 52 2.38 12.58 -2.94
C TRP A 52 2.49 11.17 -2.36
N GLU A 53 3.53 10.95 -1.57
CA GLU A 53 3.68 9.75 -0.72
C GLU A 53 3.38 10.11 0.73
N PRO A 54 2.15 9.87 1.23
CA PRO A 54 1.71 10.34 2.55
C PRO A 54 2.07 9.41 3.73
N SER A 55 2.83 8.33 3.50
CA SER A 55 3.36 7.43 4.53
C SER A 55 4.74 6.97 4.11
N CYS A 56 5.65 7.93 3.96
CA CYS A 56 6.94 7.69 3.29
C CYS A 56 7.93 6.85 4.13
N GLY A 57 7.74 6.80 5.44
CA GLY A 57 8.67 6.11 6.32
C GLY A 57 10.12 6.58 6.12
N GLU A 58 11.03 5.67 5.85
CA GLU A 58 12.43 5.95 5.49
C GLU A 58 12.63 6.27 4.00
N GLY A 59 11.54 6.55 3.26
CA GLY A 59 11.56 7.02 1.89
C GLY A 59 11.86 5.94 0.85
N HIS A 60 11.55 4.67 1.10
CA HIS A 60 11.83 3.58 0.16
C HIS A 60 11.12 3.79 -1.19
N LEU A 61 9.85 4.15 -1.18
CA LEU A 61 9.10 4.45 -2.41
C LEU A 61 9.45 5.83 -2.95
N SER A 62 9.57 6.85 -2.09
CA SER A 62 9.97 8.21 -2.50
C SER A 62 11.30 8.23 -3.24
N LYS A 63 12.28 7.44 -2.83
CA LYS A 63 13.58 7.32 -3.52
C LYS A 63 13.41 6.76 -4.93
N VAL A 64 12.59 5.71 -5.10
CA VAL A 64 12.29 5.14 -6.43
C VAL A 64 11.63 6.20 -7.32
N LEU A 65 10.60 6.88 -6.82
CA LEU A 65 9.89 7.91 -7.57
C LEU A 65 10.84 9.05 -8.00
N LYS A 66 11.65 9.58 -7.09
CA LYS A 66 12.64 10.63 -7.39
C LYS A 66 13.65 10.17 -8.45
N ASN A 67 14.13 8.92 -8.35
CA ASN A 67 15.05 8.34 -9.33
C ASN A 67 14.42 8.19 -10.73
N HIS A 68 13.10 8.05 -10.81
CA HIS A 68 12.35 8.03 -12.07
C HIS A 68 11.93 9.44 -12.55
N GLY A 69 12.40 10.49 -11.88
CA GLY A 69 12.20 11.89 -12.31
C GLY A 69 10.88 12.52 -11.85
N PHE A 70 10.15 11.91 -10.92
CA PHE A 70 8.95 12.53 -10.34
C PHE A 70 9.29 13.62 -9.32
N ASP A 71 8.46 14.65 -9.25
CA ASP A 71 8.45 15.62 -8.15
C ASP A 71 7.61 15.03 -7.00
N VAL A 72 8.28 14.67 -5.91
CA VAL A 72 7.67 13.90 -4.82
C VAL A 72 7.54 14.75 -3.56
N LEU A 73 6.32 14.94 -3.12
CA LEU A 73 6.00 15.35 -1.75
C LEU A 73 5.99 14.11 -0.86
N SER A 74 6.96 14.02 0.03
CA SER A 74 7.06 12.92 0.99
C SER A 74 6.58 13.40 2.35
N SER A 75 5.65 12.68 2.97
CA SER A 75 5.18 12.98 4.33
C SER A 75 4.94 11.71 5.13
N ASP A 76 4.97 11.82 6.43
CA ASP A 76 4.66 10.75 7.38
C ASP A 76 4.18 11.36 8.69
N ILE A 77 3.49 10.60 9.51
CA ILE A 77 3.09 11.04 10.85
C ILE A 77 4.28 11.08 11.82
N VAL A 78 5.36 10.34 11.48
CA VAL A 78 6.61 10.26 12.25
C VAL A 78 7.78 10.56 11.33
N ASP A 79 8.69 11.44 11.75
CA ASP A 79 9.98 11.62 11.08
C ASP A 79 10.87 10.40 11.34
N ARG A 80 11.20 9.68 10.27
CA ARG A 80 12.09 8.51 10.30
C ARG A 80 13.45 8.80 9.65
N GLY A 81 13.82 10.08 9.54
CA GLY A 81 15.12 10.51 9.04
C GLY A 81 15.23 10.54 7.50
N PHE A 82 14.15 10.42 6.75
CA PHE A 82 14.19 10.62 5.32
C PHE A 82 14.18 12.12 4.99
N GLU A 83 15.23 12.58 4.31
CA GLU A 83 15.43 14.00 4.00
C GLU A 83 14.27 14.60 3.19
N GLY A 84 13.73 15.70 3.67
CA GLY A 84 12.61 16.41 3.05
C GLY A 84 11.24 15.86 3.43
N THR A 85 11.15 14.93 4.39
CA THR A 85 9.87 14.47 4.94
C THR A 85 9.15 15.61 5.65
N GLN A 86 7.88 15.82 5.28
CA GLN A 86 6.97 16.69 6.03
C GLN A 86 6.25 15.87 7.10
N VAL A 87 6.38 16.26 8.37
CA VAL A 87 5.67 15.59 9.46
C VAL A 87 4.22 16.09 9.49
N LEU A 88 3.29 15.23 9.09
CA LEU A 88 1.86 15.53 9.11
C LEU A 88 1.00 14.25 9.18
N ASP A 89 -0.18 14.37 9.74
CA ASP A 89 -1.18 13.30 9.70
C ASP A 89 -1.97 13.39 8.39
N PHE A 90 -1.78 12.39 7.52
CA PHE A 90 -2.48 12.33 6.24
C PHE A 90 -3.99 12.38 6.40
N LEU A 91 -4.56 11.69 7.38
CA LEU A 91 -6.01 11.56 7.55
C LEU A 91 -6.73 12.88 7.92
N THR A 92 -5.97 13.88 8.36
CA THR A 92 -6.49 15.20 8.71
C THR A 92 -5.99 16.31 7.80
N SER A 93 -5.07 16.00 6.88
CA SER A 93 -4.46 16.97 5.98
C SER A 93 -5.36 17.31 4.80
N GLU A 94 -5.23 18.53 4.30
CA GLU A 94 -5.82 18.95 3.03
C GLU A 94 -4.92 18.53 1.85
N ALA A 95 -5.51 18.49 0.65
CA ALA A 95 -4.72 18.35 -0.57
C ALA A 95 -3.67 19.46 -0.67
N PRO A 96 -2.43 19.14 -1.07
CA PRO A 96 -1.42 20.16 -1.29
C PRO A 96 -1.90 21.22 -2.27
N LYS A 97 -1.70 22.50 -1.91
CA LYS A 97 -2.10 23.62 -2.77
C LYS A 97 -1.24 23.66 -4.04
N GLY A 98 -1.86 24.01 -5.13
CA GLY A 98 -1.19 24.12 -6.43
C GLY A 98 -1.62 23.02 -7.40
N MET A 99 -0.65 22.23 -7.90
CA MET A 99 -0.96 21.18 -8.89
C MET A 99 -1.53 19.93 -8.24
N PRO A 100 -2.53 19.29 -8.85
CA PRO A 100 -3.01 17.98 -8.43
C PRO A 100 -1.86 16.99 -8.42
N ARG A 101 -1.76 16.20 -7.36
CA ARG A 101 -0.75 15.15 -7.21
C ARG A 101 -1.42 13.79 -7.22
N ASP A 102 -0.84 12.85 -7.96
CA ASP A 102 -1.20 11.46 -7.75
C ASP A 102 -0.69 11.00 -6.40
N ILE A 103 -1.39 10.07 -5.79
CA ILE A 103 -1.03 9.54 -4.47
C ILE A 103 -0.53 8.11 -4.65
N ILE A 104 0.70 7.86 -4.23
CA ILE A 104 1.31 6.51 -4.25
C ILE A 104 1.86 6.22 -2.86
N THR A 105 1.38 5.14 -2.22
CA THR A 105 1.81 4.83 -0.86
C THR A 105 1.56 3.36 -0.47
N ASN A 106 2.27 2.90 0.56
CA ASN A 106 1.92 1.74 1.36
C ASN A 106 1.39 2.25 2.71
N PRO A 107 0.07 2.37 2.90
CA PRO A 107 -0.49 2.92 4.12
C PRO A 107 -0.37 1.94 5.29
N PRO A 108 -0.42 2.42 6.55
CA PRO A 108 -0.57 1.55 7.70
C PRO A 108 -1.83 0.68 7.53
N TYR A 109 -1.66 -0.65 7.57
CA TYR A 109 -2.74 -1.59 7.23
C TYR A 109 -3.98 -1.46 8.11
N LYS A 110 -3.77 -1.05 9.35
CA LYS A 110 -4.86 -0.78 10.30
C LYS A 110 -5.81 0.32 9.81
N PHE A 111 -5.28 1.32 9.09
CA PHE A 111 -5.99 2.49 8.60
C PHE A 111 -6.15 2.51 7.06
N ALA A 112 -5.89 1.39 6.40
CA ALA A 112 -5.89 1.34 4.94
C ALA A 112 -7.23 1.80 4.32
N LYS A 113 -8.37 1.46 4.93
CA LYS A 113 -9.68 1.90 4.47
C LYS A 113 -9.86 3.42 4.59
N GLU A 114 -9.44 3.98 5.70
CA GLU A 114 -9.49 5.42 6.00
C GLU A 114 -8.57 6.19 5.04
N PHE A 115 -7.38 5.64 4.77
CA PHE A 115 -6.44 6.20 3.79
C PHE A 115 -7.03 6.24 2.38
N VAL A 116 -7.63 5.13 1.91
CA VAL A 116 -8.28 5.11 0.58
C VAL A 116 -9.39 6.14 0.52
N LYS A 117 -10.27 6.18 1.53
CA LYS A 117 -11.38 7.13 1.57
C LYS A 117 -10.87 8.57 1.54
N HIS A 118 -9.95 8.90 2.43
CA HIS A 118 -9.40 10.26 2.53
C HIS A 118 -8.68 10.66 1.24
N ALA A 119 -7.83 9.79 0.68
CA ALA A 119 -7.16 10.04 -0.59
C ALA A 119 -8.16 10.39 -1.71
N LEU A 120 -9.26 9.64 -1.81
CA LEU A 120 -10.31 9.91 -2.80
C LEU A 120 -11.11 11.18 -2.51
N ASP A 121 -11.35 11.50 -1.24
CA ASP A 121 -12.07 12.71 -0.85
C ASP A 121 -11.29 13.98 -1.24
N ILE A 122 -9.97 13.99 -1.04
CA ILE A 122 -9.09 15.13 -1.38
C ILE A 122 -8.62 15.15 -2.84
N SER A 123 -8.80 14.06 -3.59
CA SER A 123 -8.40 13.94 -4.99
C SER A 123 -9.29 14.76 -5.92
N THR A 124 -8.74 15.13 -7.08
CA THR A 124 -9.49 15.66 -8.23
C THR A 124 -9.87 14.53 -9.20
N ASN A 125 -10.70 14.81 -10.20
CA ASN A 125 -11.09 13.79 -11.20
C ASN A 125 -9.93 13.32 -12.11
N THR A 126 -8.78 13.98 -12.05
CA THR A 126 -7.58 13.60 -12.81
C THR A 126 -6.54 12.90 -11.96
N THR A 127 -6.77 12.77 -10.66
CA THR A 127 -5.83 12.17 -9.70
C THR A 127 -5.97 10.67 -9.68
N LYS A 128 -4.85 9.96 -9.78
CA LYS A 128 -4.76 8.53 -9.47
C LYS A 128 -4.33 8.34 -8.02
N VAL A 129 -4.91 7.31 -7.40
CA VAL A 129 -4.53 6.85 -6.07
C VAL A 129 -4.07 5.41 -6.18
N ALA A 130 -2.80 5.15 -5.92
CA ALA A 130 -2.19 3.82 -5.94
C ALA A 130 -1.77 3.43 -4.52
N MET A 131 -2.34 2.34 -4.01
CA MET A 131 -1.97 1.83 -2.68
C MET A 131 -1.51 0.39 -2.74
N PHE A 132 -0.36 0.11 -2.10
CA PHE A 132 0.17 -1.23 -1.95
C PHE A 132 -0.44 -1.89 -0.73
N LEU A 133 -1.34 -2.84 -0.95
CA LEU A 133 -2.16 -3.42 0.11
C LEU A 133 -2.09 -4.95 0.10
N LYS A 134 -2.36 -5.55 1.25
CA LYS A 134 -2.60 -6.99 1.34
C LYS A 134 -3.79 -7.36 0.45
N LEU A 135 -3.70 -8.46 -0.30
CA LEU A 135 -4.80 -8.91 -1.17
C LEU A 135 -6.10 -9.16 -0.38
N GLN A 136 -5.99 -9.49 0.91
CA GLN A 136 -7.12 -9.58 1.84
C GLN A 136 -7.90 -8.27 2.01
N PHE A 137 -7.37 -7.14 1.52
CA PHE A 137 -8.13 -5.89 1.51
C PHE A 137 -9.42 -5.99 0.69
N LEU A 138 -9.49 -6.92 -0.28
CA LEU A 138 -10.69 -7.19 -1.08
C LEU A 138 -11.84 -7.84 -0.29
N GLU A 139 -11.57 -8.42 0.88
CA GLU A 139 -12.60 -9.08 1.68
C GLU A 139 -13.05 -8.23 2.88
N GLY A 140 -14.18 -8.61 3.46
CA GLY A 140 -14.68 -8.07 4.71
C GLY A 140 -15.83 -7.07 4.56
N LYS A 141 -16.88 -7.30 5.36
CA LYS A 141 -18.14 -6.54 5.33
C LYS A 141 -17.93 -5.02 5.48
N ALA A 142 -16.94 -4.61 6.29
CA ALA A 142 -16.67 -3.19 6.54
C ALA A 142 -16.13 -2.42 5.31
N ARG A 143 -15.60 -3.14 4.29
CA ARG A 143 -15.06 -2.55 3.06
C ARG A 143 -16.03 -2.62 1.89
N ARG A 144 -17.10 -3.41 1.99
CA ARG A 144 -18.10 -3.54 0.93
C ARG A 144 -18.64 -2.18 0.45
N ALA A 145 -19.06 -1.34 1.38
CA ALA A 145 -19.59 0.00 1.04
C ALA A 145 -18.54 0.91 0.39
N LEU A 146 -17.25 0.75 0.73
CA LEU A 146 -16.16 1.47 0.06
C LEU A 146 -16.06 1.04 -1.41
N PHE A 147 -16.06 -0.26 -1.69
CA PHE A 147 -15.94 -0.78 -3.05
C PHE A 147 -17.18 -0.53 -3.91
N GLU A 148 -18.38 -0.59 -3.32
CA GLU A 148 -19.62 -0.24 -4.01
C GLU A 148 -19.66 1.23 -4.44
N LYS A 149 -19.11 2.13 -3.60
CA LYS A 149 -19.07 3.57 -3.89
C LYS A 149 -17.85 3.98 -4.71
N HIS A 150 -16.72 3.36 -4.45
CA HIS A 150 -15.42 3.69 -5.03
C HIS A 150 -14.68 2.41 -5.41
N PRO A 151 -15.09 1.72 -6.49
CA PRO A 151 -14.37 0.54 -6.96
C PRO A 151 -12.96 0.94 -7.43
N PRO A 152 -11.92 0.15 -7.15
CA PRO A 152 -10.62 0.36 -7.78
C PRO A 152 -10.75 0.13 -9.29
N LYS A 153 -10.09 0.94 -10.10
CA LYS A 153 -10.11 0.77 -11.55
C LYS A 153 -9.27 -0.44 -11.97
N LYS A 154 -8.12 -0.62 -11.31
CA LYS A 154 -7.22 -1.75 -11.58
C LYS A 154 -6.67 -2.31 -10.27
N ILE A 155 -6.42 -3.61 -10.28
CA ILE A 155 -5.77 -4.33 -9.20
C ILE A 155 -4.64 -5.14 -9.83
N TYR A 156 -3.39 -4.76 -9.55
CA TYR A 156 -2.21 -5.49 -9.99
C TYR A 156 -1.78 -6.44 -8.88
N VAL A 157 -2.05 -7.73 -9.08
CA VAL A 157 -1.73 -8.77 -8.10
C VAL A 157 -0.29 -9.23 -8.30
N ALA A 158 0.50 -9.19 -7.23
CA ALA A 158 1.86 -9.69 -7.25
C ALA A 158 1.87 -11.22 -7.37
N THR A 159 2.53 -11.77 -8.40
CA THR A 159 2.67 -13.22 -8.57
C THR A 159 3.88 -13.76 -7.80
N LYS A 160 4.85 -12.90 -7.48
CA LYS A 160 5.95 -13.19 -6.57
C LYS A 160 5.70 -12.54 -5.19
N ARG A 161 6.31 -13.08 -4.16
CA ARG A 161 6.20 -12.52 -2.81
C ARG A 161 7.12 -11.30 -2.68
N PHE A 162 6.53 -10.14 -2.44
CA PHE A 162 7.27 -8.97 -2.00
C PHE A 162 7.36 -8.96 -0.48
N VAL A 163 8.48 -8.50 0.01
CA VAL A 163 8.69 -8.30 1.44
C VAL A 163 8.19 -6.91 1.81
N CYS A 164 7.35 -6.86 2.86
CA CYS A 164 7.11 -5.63 3.59
C CYS A 164 7.86 -5.76 4.91
N ALA A 165 9.03 -5.13 4.97
CA ALA A 165 9.96 -5.30 6.07
C ALA A 165 9.56 -4.48 7.29
N PRO A 166 9.36 -5.11 8.48
CA PRO A 166 9.19 -4.37 9.71
C PRO A 166 10.39 -3.43 9.93
N ASN A 167 10.14 -2.16 10.24
CA ASN A 167 11.17 -1.15 10.47
C ASN A 167 12.24 -1.03 9.36
N GLY A 168 11.90 -1.38 8.11
CA GLY A 168 12.85 -1.30 7.00
C GLY A 168 13.96 -2.36 6.96
N ASP A 169 13.93 -3.33 7.85
CA ASP A 169 14.94 -4.40 7.91
C ASP A 169 14.66 -5.50 6.87
N PHE A 170 15.08 -5.27 5.63
CA PHE A 170 14.92 -6.24 4.54
C PHE A 170 15.83 -7.46 4.66
N GLU A 171 16.98 -7.34 5.37
CA GLU A 171 17.97 -8.42 5.50
C GLU A 171 17.44 -9.54 6.40
N ASN A 172 16.75 -9.17 7.49
CA ASN A 172 16.21 -10.11 8.46
C ASN A 172 14.71 -10.35 8.31
N ALA A 173 14.06 -9.71 7.34
CA ALA A 173 12.63 -9.87 7.12
C ALA A 173 12.30 -11.30 6.65
N PRO A 174 11.43 -12.03 7.36
CA PRO A 174 11.04 -13.37 6.93
C PRO A 174 10.28 -13.30 5.60
N SER A 175 10.39 -14.36 4.79
CA SER A 175 9.58 -14.48 3.58
C SER A 175 8.10 -14.32 3.93
N SER A 176 7.42 -13.38 3.27
CA SER A 176 6.03 -13.09 3.58
C SER A 176 5.10 -14.20 3.04
N ALA A 177 4.27 -14.79 3.90
CA ALA A 177 3.14 -15.62 3.48
C ALA A 177 2.00 -14.77 2.89
N VAL A 178 2.04 -13.46 3.07
CA VAL A 178 0.99 -12.53 2.65
C VAL A 178 1.12 -12.19 1.17
N ALA A 179 0.01 -12.24 0.44
CA ALA A 179 -0.08 -11.75 -0.92
C ALA A 179 -0.38 -10.25 -0.91
N TYR A 180 0.30 -9.51 -1.77
CA TYR A 180 0.12 -8.07 -1.95
C TYR A 180 -0.35 -7.74 -3.36
N ALA A 181 -0.98 -6.57 -3.50
CA ALA A 181 -1.37 -6.01 -4.79
C ALA A 181 -1.29 -4.49 -4.74
N TRP A 182 -1.06 -3.87 -5.88
CA TRP A 182 -1.33 -2.47 -6.10
C TRP A 182 -2.79 -2.28 -6.46
N PHE A 183 -3.47 -1.43 -5.72
CA PHE A 183 -4.83 -1.02 -6.00
C PHE A 183 -4.81 0.38 -6.57
N ILE A 184 -5.37 0.56 -7.76
CA ILE A 184 -5.39 1.83 -8.47
C ILE A 184 -6.82 2.35 -8.50
N TRP A 185 -7.05 3.51 -7.91
CA TRP A 185 -8.30 4.24 -7.99
C TRP A 185 -8.14 5.47 -8.87
N GLU A 186 -9.19 5.81 -9.57
CA GLU A 186 -9.39 7.10 -10.22
C GLU A 186 -10.72 7.67 -9.73
N LYS A 187 -10.73 8.90 -9.25
CA LYS A 187 -11.96 9.51 -8.70
C LYS A 187 -13.06 9.55 -9.76
N GLY A 188 -14.26 9.11 -9.37
CA GLY A 188 -15.41 9.06 -10.28
C GLY A 188 -15.50 7.81 -11.16
N TYR A 189 -14.55 6.88 -11.05
CA TYR A 189 -14.67 5.58 -11.73
C TYR A 189 -15.79 4.74 -11.11
N THR A 190 -16.65 4.17 -11.96
CA THR A 190 -17.83 3.37 -11.56
C THR A 190 -17.91 2.01 -12.26
N GLY A 191 -16.89 1.64 -13.04
CA GLY A 191 -16.82 0.34 -13.72
C GLY A 191 -16.35 -0.79 -12.82
N ASP A 192 -16.35 -2.01 -13.36
CA ASP A 192 -15.83 -3.17 -12.67
C ASP A 192 -14.30 -3.11 -12.57
N PRO A 193 -13.71 -3.60 -11.44
CA PRO A 193 -12.27 -3.68 -11.29
C PRO A 193 -11.61 -4.59 -12.32
N ILE A 194 -10.55 -4.11 -12.98
CA ILE A 194 -9.73 -4.93 -13.86
C ILE A 194 -8.60 -5.54 -13.05
N VAL A 195 -8.57 -6.87 -12.97
CA VAL A 195 -7.47 -7.59 -12.30
C VAL A 195 -6.39 -7.96 -13.30
N ARG A 196 -5.15 -7.65 -12.96
CA ARG A 196 -3.94 -8.02 -13.71
C ARG A 196 -2.88 -8.58 -12.76
N TRP A 197 -1.90 -9.25 -13.32
CA TRP A 197 -0.76 -9.78 -12.56
C TRP A 197 0.50 -9.05 -12.98
N PHE A 198 1.43 -8.90 -12.04
CA PHE A 198 2.71 -8.24 -12.29
C PHE A 198 3.86 -8.95 -11.57
N ASN A 199 5.02 -8.89 -12.18
CA ASN A 199 6.34 -9.20 -11.62
C ASN A 199 7.43 -8.66 -12.51
#